data_9d8f25b8061da2d34598f1792f489645
#
_entry.id   9d8f25b8061da2d34598f1792f489645
#
_cell.length_a   1.000
_cell.length_b   1.000
_cell.length_c   1.000
_cell.angle_alpha   90.00
_cell.angle_beta   90.00
_cell.angle_gamma   90.00
#
_symmetry.space_group_name_H-M   'P 1'
#
loop_
_entity.id
_entity.type
_entity.pdbx_description
1 polymer ?
#
loop_
_entity_poly.entity_id
_entity_poly.type
_entity_poly.pdbx_seq_one_letter_code
_entity_poly.pdbx_strand_id
1 'polypeptide(L)'
;KIYTVEHLMSALAGLGVDNAYVDLDGPEVPIMDGSAAPFVLLIQQAGIEEQGAPKRFLRVKKRIEAKDGDKWAALEPYEGFKLAFSIVYKHPVIEKSNTSLEVDFATTSYLKEVARARTYGFMHDVEDLRDVGLALGGGLENAVVLDEHRVLNAEGLRFADEFIRHKVLDAIGD
;
A
#
# COMPACT_ATOMS: atom_id res chain seq x y z
N LYS A 1 17.64 -5.69 -9.63
CA LYS A 1 16.21 -5.47 -9.42
C LYS A 1 15.96 -5.53 -7.93
N ILE A 2 15.21 -4.58 -7.39
CA ILE A 2 14.76 -4.56 -5.99
C ILE A 2 13.28 -4.93 -5.98
N TYR A 3 12.86 -5.67 -4.95
CA TYR A 3 11.50 -6.15 -4.75
C TYR A 3 10.87 -5.52 -3.51
N THR A 4 9.55 -5.61 -3.39
CA THR A 4 8.75 -5.17 -2.23
C THR A 4 8.98 -3.70 -1.88
N VAL A 5 8.97 -2.84 -2.90
CA VAL A 5 9.27 -1.40 -2.76
C VAL A 5 8.06 -0.56 -2.40
N GLU A 6 6.84 -1.07 -2.62
CA GLU A 6 5.58 -0.35 -2.60
C GLU A 6 5.29 0.31 -1.25
N HIS A 7 5.56 -0.34 -0.12
CA HIS A 7 5.28 0.24 1.20
C HIS A 7 6.24 1.39 1.55
N LEU A 8 7.53 1.23 1.23
CA LEU A 8 8.52 2.29 1.42
C LEU A 8 8.24 3.47 0.50
N MET A 9 7.97 3.22 -0.78
CA MET A 9 7.64 4.27 -1.75
C MET A 9 6.36 5.01 -1.37
N SER A 10 5.36 4.29 -0.88
CA SER A 10 4.12 4.87 -0.36
C SER A 10 4.39 5.78 0.85
N ALA A 11 5.27 5.38 1.78
CA ALA A 11 5.65 6.21 2.92
C ALA A 11 6.35 7.51 2.49
N LEU A 12 7.30 7.41 1.55
CA LEU A 12 8.00 8.57 1.00
C LEU A 12 7.03 9.53 0.30
N ALA A 13 6.14 9.01 -0.55
CA ALA A 13 5.11 9.78 -1.23
C ALA A 13 4.14 10.45 -0.24
N GLY A 14 3.66 9.69 0.74
CA GLY A 14 2.72 10.18 1.77
C GLY A 14 3.30 11.24 2.70
N LEU A 15 4.61 11.25 2.89
CA LEU A 15 5.34 12.30 3.62
C LEU A 15 5.83 13.45 2.73
N GLY A 16 5.62 13.37 1.42
CA GLY A 16 6.05 14.38 0.46
C GLY A 16 7.55 14.43 0.21
N VAL A 17 8.26 13.34 0.47
CA VAL A 17 9.72 13.23 0.24
C VAL A 17 9.98 13.02 -1.25
N ASP A 18 10.72 13.94 -1.87
CA ASP A 18 11.04 13.90 -3.30
C ASP A 18 12.37 13.21 -3.60
N ASN A 19 13.33 13.29 -2.68
CA ASN A 19 14.67 12.75 -2.87
C ASN A 19 15.12 12.02 -1.61
N ALA A 20 15.57 10.79 -1.77
CA ALA A 20 16.15 10.00 -0.70
C ALA A 20 17.22 9.04 -1.26
N TYR A 21 18.23 8.77 -0.47
CA TYR A 21 19.12 7.63 -0.69
C TYR A 21 18.62 6.45 0.13
N VAL A 22 18.49 5.30 -0.51
CA VAL A 22 18.04 4.07 0.14
C VAL A 22 19.08 2.99 -0.15
N ASP A 23 19.86 2.63 0.86
CA ASP A 23 20.86 1.57 0.79
C ASP A 23 20.25 0.26 1.31
N LEU A 24 20.40 -0.81 0.54
CA LEU A 24 19.92 -2.14 0.88
C LEU A 24 21.07 -3.13 0.81
N ASP A 25 21.14 -4.04 1.76
CA ASP A 25 22.11 -5.15 1.79
C ASP A 25 21.56 -6.43 1.14
N GLY A 26 20.34 -6.38 0.60
CA GLY A 26 19.66 -7.48 -0.06
C GLY A 26 18.81 -7.04 -1.25
N PRO A 27 18.18 -7.99 -1.94
CA PRO A 27 17.38 -7.74 -3.13
C PRO A 27 15.96 -7.25 -2.83
N GLU A 28 15.58 -7.13 -1.56
CA GLU A 28 14.20 -6.87 -1.13
C GLU A 28 14.17 -5.85 0.00
N VAL A 29 13.21 -4.91 -0.07
CA VAL A 29 12.89 -4.01 1.04
C VAL A 29 12.20 -4.82 2.15
N PRO A 30 12.58 -4.65 3.42
CA PRO A 30 11.92 -5.36 4.53
C PRO A 30 10.42 -5.11 4.57
N ILE A 31 9.65 -6.17 4.79
CA ILE A 31 8.18 -6.07 4.89
C ILE A 31 7.71 -5.32 6.14
N MET A 32 8.54 -5.24 7.16
CA MET A 32 8.24 -4.64 8.47
C MET A 32 7.00 -5.31 9.11
N ASP A 33 6.01 -4.51 9.49
CA ASP A 33 4.72 -5.00 10.01
C ASP A 33 3.64 -5.22 8.91
N GLY A 34 4.05 -5.16 7.64
CA GLY A 34 3.16 -5.30 6.50
C GLY A 34 2.46 -4.01 6.08
N SER A 35 2.76 -2.89 6.73
CA SER A 35 2.22 -1.56 6.41
C SER A 35 3.33 -0.56 6.10
N ALA A 36 2.97 0.67 5.72
CA ALA A 36 3.92 1.76 5.55
C ALA A 36 4.26 2.49 6.86
N ALA A 37 3.54 2.24 7.95
CA ALA A 37 3.67 2.98 9.19
C ALA A 37 5.07 2.93 9.83
N PRO A 38 5.79 1.79 9.87
CA PRO A 38 7.15 1.75 10.39
C PRO A 38 8.12 2.62 9.60
N PHE A 39 8.00 2.65 8.27
CA PHE A 39 8.81 3.52 7.42
C PHE A 39 8.51 4.99 7.68
N VAL A 40 7.22 5.35 7.80
CA VAL A 40 6.80 6.71 8.18
C VAL A 40 7.44 7.13 9.49
N LEU A 41 7.39 6.27 10.50
CA LEU A 41 7.99 6.55 11.81
C LEU A 41 9.51 6.80 11.71
N LEU A 42 10.23 5.93 11.01
CA LEU A 42 11.68 6.05 10.83
C LEU A 42 12.06 7.32 10.07
N ILE A 43 11.34 7.66 9.00
CA ILE A 43 11.59 8.87 8.21
C ILE A 43 11.31 10.12 9.05
N GLN A 44 10.22 10.14 9.82
CA GLN A 44 9.89 11.26 10.70
C GLN A 44 10.92 11.44 11.83
N GLN A 45 11.44 10.34 12.39
CA GLN A 45 12.49 10.38 13.41
C GLN A 45 13.83 10.88 12.85
N ALA A 46 14.15 10.50 11.61
CA ALA A 46 15.35 11.00 10.93
C ALA A 46 15.25 12.50 10.57
N GLY A 47 14.03 12.99 10.40
CA GLY A 47 13.75 14.34 9.93
C GLY A 47 13.71 14.44 8.40
N ILE A 48 13.01 15.47 7.92
CA ILE A 48 12.90 15.79 6.49
C ILE A 48 13.42 17.21 6.32
N GLU A 49 14.38 17.40 5.42
CA GLU A 49 14.97 18.69 5.12
C GLU A 49 14.33 19.29 3.86
N GLU A 50 13.88 20.54 3.95
CA GLU A 50 13.41 21.29 2.79
C GLU A 50 14.57 21.72 1.92
N GLN A 51 14.52 21.33 0.65
CA GLN A 51 15.55 21.71 -0.34
C GLN A 51 15.14 23.01 -1.03
N GLY A 52 16.13 23.85 -1.37
CA GLY A 52 15.90 25.16 -1.99
C GLY A 52 15.46 25.11 -3.48
N ALA A 53 14.89 24.02 -3.94
CA ALA A 53 14.43 23.82 -5.32
C ALA A 53 12.91 23.62 -5.35
N PRO A 54 12.21 24.17 -6.37
CA PRO A 54 10.77 23.99 -6.49
C PRO A 54 10.43 22.51 -6.77
N LYS A 55 9.39 22.02 -6.12
CA LYS A 55 8.84 20.67 -6.36
C LYS A 55 8.31 20.55 -7.79
N ARG A 56 8.58 19.43 -8.43
CA ARG A 56 8.06 19.11 -9.76
C ARG A 56 6.77 18.33 -9.63
N PHE A 57 5.77 18.68 -10.45
CA PHE A 57 4.48 18.01 -10.51
C PHE A 57 4.18 17.52 -11.93
N LEU A 58 3.58 16.34 -11.99
CA LEU A 58 2.91 15.87 -13.21
C LEU A 58 1.46 16.33 -13.17
N ARG A 59 1.04 17.10 -14.19
CA ARG A 59 -0.34 17.53 -14.33
C ARG A 59 -1.03 16.77 -15.46
N VAL A 60 -2.04 16.00 -15.09
CA VAL A 60 -2.88 15.30 -16.06
C VAL A 60 -3.75 16.32 -16.81
N LYS A 61 -3.66 16.34 -18.15
CA LYS A 61 -4.38 17.31 -19.00
C LYS A 61 -5.67 16.76 -19.59
N LYS A 62 -5.75 15.44 -19.75
CA LYS A 62 -6.92 14.72 -20.26
C LYS A 62 -6.99 13.34 -19.63
N ARG A 63 -8.17 12.72 -19.64
CA ARG A 63 -8.31 11.33 -19.21
C ARG A 63 -7.43 10.42 -20.07
N ILE A 64 -6.68 9.56 -19.39
CA ILE A 64 -5.89 8.49 -19.98
C ILE A 64 -6.29 7.21 -19.25
N GLU A 65 -6.52 6.14 -20.00
CA GLU A 65 -6.98 4.87 -19.48
C GLU A 65 -6.12 3.73 -20.02
N ALA A 66 -5.79 2.78 -19.16
CA ALA A 66 -5.17 1.50 -19.50
C ALA A 66 -6.10 0.38 -19.07
N LYS A 67 -6.21 -0.67 -19.91
CA LYS A 67 -7.05 -1.86 -19.65
C LYS A 67 -6.27 -3.14 -19.89
N ASP A 68 -6.53 -4.12 -19.04
CA ASP A 68 -6.05 -5.50 -19.19
C ASP A 68 -7.18 -6.44 -18.78
N GLY A 69 -7.91 -6.98 -19.76
CA GLY A 69 -9.11 -7.77 -19.55
C GLY A 69 -10.21 -6.96 -18.85
N ASP A 70 -10.61 -7.39 -17.68
CA ASP A 70 -11.61 -6.75 -16.81
C ASP A 70 -10.99 -5.70 -15.85
N LYS A 71 -9.67 -5.63 -15.80
CA LYS A 71 -8.93 -4.66 -14.99
C LYS A 71 -8.67 -3.39 -15.77
N TRP A 72 -8.75 -2.26 -15.08
CA TRP A 72 -8.46 -0.98 -15.70
C TRP A 72 -7.92 0.01 -14.67
N ALA A 73 -7.17 0.99 -15.15
CA ALA A 73 -6.74 2.16 -14.41
C ALA A 73 -6.88 3.40 -15.27
N ALA A 74 -7.21 4.53 -14.66
CA ALA A 74 -7.33 5.80 -15.37
C ALA A 74 -6.70 6.94 -14.58
N LEU A 75 -6.09 7.87 -15.30
CA LEU A 75 -5.68 9.18 -14.79
C LEU A 75 -6.63 10.24 -15.33
N GLU A 76 -7.14 11.10 -14.45
CA GLU A 76 -8.07 12.18 -14.81
C GLU A 76 -7.53 13.54 -14.35
N PRO A 77 -7.89 14.63 -15.05
CA PRO A 77 -7.56 15.98 -14.58
C PRO A 77 -8.20 16.25 -13.22
N TYR A 78 -7.37 16.65 -12.27
CA TYR A 78 -7.79 17.03 -10.92
C TYR A 78 -6.84 18.07 -10.35
N GLU A 79 -7.33 18.98 -9.51
CA GLU A 79 -6.49 19.94 -8.79
C GLU A 79 -6.18 19.40 -7.39
N GLY A 80 -5.06 18.68 -7.28
CA GLY A 80 -4.63 17.98 -6.09
C GLY A 80 -4.28 16.53 -6.40
N PHE A 81 -4.33 15.67 -5.38
CA PHE A 81 -4.15 14.24 -5.50
C PHE A 81 -5.33 13.52 -4.85
N LYS A 82 -6.10 12.85 -5.68
CA LYS A 82 -7.25 12.03 -5.28
C LYS A 82 -7.08 10.65 -5.88
N LEU A 83 -7.35 9.61 -5.10
CA LEU A 83 -7.30 8.23 -5.54
C LEU A 83 -8.62 7.54 -5.23
N ALA A 84 -9.23 6.92 -6.23
CA ALA A 84 -10.37 6.04 -6.11
C ALA A 84 -9.94 4.63 -6.50
N PHE A 85 -10.21 3.65 -5.66
CA PHE A 85 -9.82 2.27 -5.87
C PHE A 85 -10.99 1.33 -5.54
N SER A 86 -11.12 0.26 -6.32
CA SER A 86 -12.09 -0.81 -6.07
C SER A 86 -11.42 -2.16 -6.28
N ILE A 87 -11.72 -3.11 -5.41
CA ILE A 87 -11.23 -4.49 -5.49
C ILE A 87 -12.40 -5.45 -5.62
N VAL A 88 -12.16 -6.55 -6.31
CA VAL A 88 -13.11 -7.66 -6.44
C VAL A 88 -12.40 -8.94 -6.04
N TYR A 89 -12.81 -9.51 -4.91
CA TYR A 89 -12.33 -10.80 -4.42
C TYR A 89 -13.51 -11.68 -4.06
N LYS A 90 -13.49 -12.91 -4.49
CA LYS A 90 -14.49 -13.92 -4.12
C LYS A 90 -14.13 -14.55 -2.76
N HIS A 91 -14.18 -13.74 -1.72
CA HIS A 91 -13.87 -14.18 -0.35
C HIS A 91 -14.86 -13.58 0.64
N PRO A 92 -15.52 -14.37 1.51
CA PRO A 92 -16.65 -13.92 2.33
C PRO A 92 -16.29 -12.79 3.31
N VAL A 93 -15.05 -12.71 3.79
CA VAL A 93 -14.59 -11.64 4.67
C VAL A 93 -14.40 -10.35 3.89
N ILE A 94 -13.77 -10.44 2.71
CA ILE A 94 -13.49 -9.26 1.87
C ILE A 94 -14.78 -8.71 1.27
N GLU A 95 -15.70 -9.57 0.81
CA GLU A 95 -17.02 -9.16 0.28
C GLU A 95 -17.89 -8.45 1.32
N LYS A 96 -17.73 -8.78 2.61
CA LYS A 96 -18.45 -8.11 3.71
C LYS A 96 -17.79 -6.79 4.14
N SER A 97 -16.55 -6.55 3.76
CA SER A 97 -15.87 -5.28 4.00
C SER A 97 -16.23 -4.27 2.92
N ASN A 98 -15.83 -3.01 3.11
CA ASN A 98 -15.93 -2.04 2.03
C ASN A 98 -14.83 -2.35 0.99
N THR A 99 -15.25 -2.61 -0.25
CA THR A 99 -14.36 -2.97 -1.36
C THR A 99 -14.06 -1.80 -2.30
N SER A 100 -14.55 -0.61 -1.97
CA SER A 100 -14.28 0.62 -2.73
C SER A 100 -13.95 1.75 -1.77
N LEU A 101 -12.94 2.54 -2.12
CA LEU A 101 -12.51 3.68 -1.32
C LEU A 101 -12.09 4.83 -2.24
N GLU A 102 -12.55 6.03 -1.92
CA GLU A 102 -12.05 7.28 -2.51
C GLU A 102 -11.36 8.08 -1.41
N VAL A 103 -10.14 8.54 -1.66
CA VAL A 103 -9.34 9.35 -0.74
C VAL A 103 -8.90 10.61 -1.46
N ASP A 104 -9.28 11.75 -0.92
CA ASP A 104 -8.80 13.06 -1.35
C ASP A 104 -7.73 13.53 -0.35
N PHE A 105 -6.47 13.54 -0.78
CA PHE A 105 -5.34 13.88 0.08
C PHE A 105 -5.20 15.37 0.38
N ALA A 106 -6.04 16.24 -0.22
CA ALA A 106 -6.17 17.62 0.19
C ALA A 106 -6.87 17.76 1.57
N THR A 107 -7.74 16.81 1.91
CA THR A 107 -8.56 16.82 3.14
C THR A 107 -8.29 15.66 4.07
N THR A 108 -7.62 14.62 3.58
CA THR A 108 -7.42 13.35 4.29
C THR A 108 -5.96 13.14 4.63
N SER A 109 -5.71 12.74 5.87
CA SER A 109 -4.35 12.42 6.32
C SER A 109 -3.94 11.02 5.87
N TYR A 110 -2.90 10.93 5.03
CA TYR A 110 -2.26 9.67 4.65
C TYR A 110 -1.87 8.84 5.89
N LEU A 111 -1.30 9.49 6.90
CA LEU A 111 -0.83 8.83 8.12
C LEU A 111 -1.94 8.15 8.91
N LYS A 112 -3.11 8.79 8.99
CA LYS A 112 -4.25 8.30 9.76
C LYS A 112 -5.04 7.24 8.99
N GLU A 113 -5.22 7.45 7.69
CA GLU A 113 -6.20 6.71 6.91
C GLU A 113 -5.59 5.58 6.09
N VAL A 114 -4.32 5.67 5.72
CA VAL A 114 -3.69 4.75 4.76
C VAL A 114 -2.48 4.03 5.33
N ALA A 115 -1.52 4.76 5.91
CA ALA A 115 -0.18 4.25 6.24
C ALA A 115 -0.16 2.99 7.11
N ARG A 116 -1.18 2.77 7.96
CA ARG A 116 -1.26 1.66 8.92
C ARG A 116 -1.96 0.41 8.36
N ALA A 117 -2.51 0.47 7.16
CA ALA A 117 -3.19 -0.68 6.55
C ALA A 117 -2.15 -1.75 6.17
N ARG A 118 -2.33 -2.96 6.68
CA ARG A 118 -1.41 -4.08 6.44
C ARG A 118 -1.72 -4.77 5.12
N THR A 119 -0.67 -5.33 4.53
CA THR A 119 -0.80 -6.32 3.45
C THR A 119 -1.59 -7.54 3.94
N TYR A 120 -2.16 -8.28 3.01
CA TYR A 120 -2.94 -9.48 3.33
C TYR A 120 -2.65 -10.60 2.34
N GLY A 121 -2.87 -11.80 2.80
CA GLY A 121 -2.71 -13.01 1.99
C GLY A 121 -3.62 -14.13 2.46
N PHE A 122 -3.84 -15.08 1.57
CA PHE A 122 -4.59 -16.29 1.88
C PHE A 122 -3.64 -17.39 2.33
N MET A 123 -4.07 -18.18 3.31
CA MET A 123 -3.22 -19.22 3.91
C MET A 123 -2.70 -20.21 2.87
N HIS A 124 -3.55 -20.61 1.93
CA HIS A 124 -3.16 -21.53 0.85
C HIS A 124 -2.10 -20.91 -0.08
N ASP A 125 -2.20 -19.63 -0.41
CA ASP A 125 -1.19 -18.95 -1.25
C ASP A 125 0.16 -18.86 -0.53
N VAL A 126 0.14 -18.66 0.80
CA VAL A 126 1.37 -18.60 1.60
C VAL A 126 2.08 -19.96 1.64
N GLU A 127 1.33 -21.06 1.73
CA GLU A 127 1.87 -22.42 1.66
C GLU A 127 2.49 -22.69 0.30
N ASP A 128 1.78 -22.40 -0.80
CA ASP A 128 2.26 -22.56 -2.17
C ASP A 128 3.52 -21.71 -2.45
N LEU A 129 3.55 -20.47 -1.96
CA LEU A 129 4.72 -19.59 -2.10
C LEU A 129 5.94 -20.10 -1.32
N ARG A 130 5.75 -20.64 -0.14
CA ARG A 130 6.83 -21.23 0.68
C ARG A 130 7.46 -22.45 0.00
N ASP A 131 6.65 -23.27 -0.66
CA ASP A 131 7.12 -24.45 -1.40
C ASP A 131 8.06 -24.09 -2.55
N VAL A 132 7.92 -22.90 -3.12
CA VAL A 132 8.82 -22.36 -4.15
C VAL A 132 9.87 -21.38 -3.61
N GLY A 133 10.03 -21.28 -2.29
CA GLY A 133 11.06 -20.48 -1.64
C GLY A 133 10.74 -18.98 -1.54
N LEU A 134 9.47 -18.60 -1.72
CA LEU A 134 8.97 -17.23 -1.56
C LEU A 134 8.17 -17.07 -0.26
N ALA A 135 7.88 -15.84 0.13
CA ALA A 135 7.14 -15.48 1.35
C ALA A 135 7.68 -16.15 2.63
N LEU A 136 8.99 -16.45 2.68
CA LEU A 136 9.63 -17.13 3.81
C LEU A 136 9.52 -16.35 5.12
N GLY A 137 9.47 -15.02 5.05
CA GLY A 137 9.26 -14.12 6.18
C GLY A 137 7.81 -13.73 6.43
N GLY A 138 6.86 -14.20 5.61
CA GLY A 138 5.44 -13.87 5.75
C GLY A 138 4.78 -14.60 6.90
N GLY A 139 4.04 -13.89 7.75
CA GLY A 139 3.35 -14.45 8.90
C GLY A 139 2.32 -13.49 9.50
N LEU A 140 1.70 -13.92 10.60
CA LEU A 140 0.67 -13.15 11.29
C LEU A 140 1.18 -11.81 11.85
N GLU A 141 2.49 -11.68 12.06
CA GLU A 141 3.13 -10.46 12.55
C GLU A 141 3.29 -9.38 11.49
N ASN A 142 3.22 -9.72 10.19
CA ASN A 142 3.46 -8.78 9.09
C ASN A 142 2.45 -8.87 7.94
N ALA A 143 1.35 -9.58 8.13
CA ALA A 143 0.25 -9.63 7.17
C ALA A 143 -1.07 -9.94 7.88
N VAL A 144 -2.16 -9.48 7.29
CA VAL A 144 -3.49 -10.01 7.60
C VAL A 144 -3.65 -11.32 6.84
N VAL A 145 -3.69 -12.44 7.57
CA VAL A 145 -3.82 -13.77 6.98
C VAL A 145 -5.27 -14.24 7.06
N LEU A 146 -5.79 -14.72 5.93
CA LEU A 146 -7.14 -15.25 5.82
C LEU A 146 -7.11 -16.75 5.52
N ASP A 147 -7.98 -17.50 6.21
CA ASP A 147 -8.41 -18.82 5.74
C ASP A 147 -9.64 -18.66 4.82
N GLU A 148 -10.32 -19.72 4.48
CA GLU A 148 -11.50 -19.68 3.59
C GLU A 148 -12.69 -18.88 4.15
N HIS A 149 -12.71 -18.57 5.45
CA HIS A 149 -13.91 -18.03 6.13
C HIS A 149 -13.65 -16.83 7.03
N ARG A 150 -12.41 -16.62 7.51
CA ARG A 150 -12.10 -15.64 8.55
C ARG A 150 -10.67 -15.09 8.46
N VAL A 151 -10.43 -14.00 9.18
CA VAL A 151 -9.10 -13.49 9.52
C VAL A 151 -8.52 -14.36 10.65
N LEU A 152 -7.27 -14.78 10.50
CA LEU A 152 -6.55 -15.62 11.46
C LEU A 152 -5.81 -14.84 12.54
N ASN A 153 -5.50 -13.57 12.28
CA ASN A 153 -4.86 -12.69 13.25
C ASN A 153 -5.72 -12.51 14.49
N ALA A 154 -5.20 -12.83 15.68
CA ALA A 154 -5.95 -12.76 16.93
C ALA A 154 -6.39 -11.32 17.29
N GLU A 155 -5.58 -10.32 16.91
CA GLU A 155 -5.88 -8.90 17.08
C GLU A 155 -6.93 -8.36 16.09
N GLY A 156 -7.29 -9.13 15.07
CA GLY A 156 -8.22 -8.73 14.02
C GLY A 156 -7.65 -7.68 13.05
N LEU A 157 -8.52 -6.87 12.48
CA LEU A 157 -8.20 -5.81 11.53
C LEU A 157 -7.91 -4.49 12.25
N ARG A 158 -6.99 -3.68 11.71
CA ARG A 158 -6.72 -2.29 12.16
C ARG A 158 -7.79 -1.31 11.70
N PHE A 159 -8.45 -1.61 10.56
CA PHE A 159 -9.56 -0.87 9.98
C PHE A 159 -10.61 -1.87 9.51
N ALA A 160 -11.89 -1.51 9.61
CA ALA A 160 -12.97 -2.36 9.10
C ALA A 160 -12.86 -2.64 7.58
N ASP A 161 -12.19 -1.73 6.86
CA ASP A 161 -11.93 -1.76 5.42
C ASP A 161 -10.42 -1.85 5.11
N GLU A 162 -9.65 -2.57 5.94
CA GLU A 162 -8.18 -2.62 5.84
C GLU A 162 -7.70 -3.12 4.48
N PHE A 163 -8.41 -4.05 3.85
CA PHE A 163 -8.04 -4.62 2.55
C PHE A 163 -7.99 -3.57 1.44
N ILE A 164 -9.02 -2.75 1.32
CA ILE A 164 -9.04 -1.70 0.29
C ILE A 164 -8.07 -0.56 0.62
N ARG A 165 -7.90 -0.22 1.92
CA ARG A 165 -6.91 0.79 2.34
C ARG A 165 -5.50 0.37 2.01
N HIS A 166 -5.17 -0.91 2.16
CA HIS A 166 -3.86 -1.42 1.77
C HIS A 166 -3.66 -1.33 0.25
N LYS A 167 -4.66 -1.63 -0.56
CA LYS A 167 -4.56 -1.45 -2.02
C LYS A 167 -4.40 0.02 -2.44
N VAL A 168 -4.97 0.95 -1.69
CA VAL A 168 -4.69 2.38 -1.86
C VAL A 168 -3.24 2.71 -1.50
N LEU A 169 -2.69 2.10 -0.43
CA LEU A 169 -1.29 2.24 -0.04
C LEU A 169 -0.35 1.75 -1.16
N ASP A 170 -0.58 0.55 -1.69
CA ASP A 170 0.19 -0.03 -2.80
C ASP A 170 0.14 0.89 -4.03
N ALA A 171 -1.05 1.34 -4.43
CA ALA A 171 -1.23 2.21 -5.59
C ALA A 171 -0.54 3.59 -5.47
N ILE A 172 -0.28 4.06 -4.24
CA ILE A 172 0.50 5.29 -4.00
C ILE A 172 1.99 5.01 -4.17
N GLY A 173 2.43 3.81 -3.81
CA GLY A 173 3.85 3.41 -3.86
C GLY A 173 4.32 2.90 -5.21
N ASP A 174 3.41 2.36 -6.02
CA ASP A 174 3.68 1.83 -7.37
C ASP A 174 3.69 2.95 -8.44
#